data_9ee8bf9b653a0860b9593d5533aee477
#
_entry.id   9ee8bf9b653a0860b9593d5533aee477
#
_cell.length_a   1.000
_cell.length_b   1.000
_cell.length_c   1.000
_cell.angle_alpha   90.00
_cell.angle_beta   90.00
_cell.angle_gamma   90.00
#
_symmetry.space_group_name_H-M   'P 1'
#
loop_
_entity.id
_entity.type
_entity.pdbx_description
1 polymer ?
#
loop_
_entity_poly.entity_id
_entity_poly.type
_entity_poly.pdbx_seq_one_letter_code
_entity_poly.pdbx_strand_id
1 'polypeptide(L)'
;MDSLSDLLGQFPHPGEVVWIGRRPARRADVITCTEATALVGRGLDGDHYAGRSGSRGVTLVQAEHLAVLGALLRRDPVDPALLRRNLVVSGVNLLALKGQRFRIGTAVLEGTGPCPPCSRMEETLGLGGYNVMRGHAGLNARVVTGGIIRVGDAVVPVLAEIDREETFTR
;
A
#
# COMPACT_ATOMS: atom_id res chain seq x y z
N MET A 1 22.53 9.04 20.68
CA MET A 1 21.15 8.55 20.88
C MET A 1 20.33 9.06 19.71
N ASP A 2 19.73 8.15 18.98
CA ASP A 2 18.94 8.50 17.80
C ASP A 2 17.70 9.29 18.23
N SER A 3 17.36 10.32 17.46
CA SER A 3 16.12 11.05 17.66
C SER A 3 14.92 10.19 17.26
N LEU A 4 13.71 10.53 17.71
CA LEU A 4 12.49 9.85 17.26
C LEU A 4 12.36 9.92 15.73
N SER A 5 12.76 11.04 15.13
CA SER A 5 12.77 11.20 13.67
C SER A 5 13.70 10.21 12.99
N ASP A 6 14.89 9.98 13.56
CA ASP A 6 15.83 9.00 13.02
C ASP A 6 15.26 7.59 13.10
N LEU A 7 14.67 7.23 14.24
CA LEU A 7 14.03 5.91 14.43
C LEU A 7 12.86 5.67 13.46
N LEU A 8 12.04 6.69 13.21
CA LEU A 8 10.93 6.60 12.26
C LEU A 8 11.39 6.45 10.79
N GLY A 9 12.61 6.87 10.48
CA GLY A 9 13.22 6.71 9.16
C GLY A 9 13.97 5.38 8.96
N GLN A 10 14.13 4.57 10.01
CA GLN A 10 14.91 3.33 9.93
C GLN A 10 14.03 2.13 9.60
N PHE A 11 14.40 1.41 8.56
CA PHE A 11 13.76 0.17 8.14
C PHE A 11 14.83 -0.93 8.07
N PRO A 12 14.54 -2.16 8.55
CA PRO A 12 15.55 -3.22 8.61
C PRO A 12 15.99 -3.69 7.21
N HIS A 13 15.09 -3.63 6.24
CA HIS A 13 15.31 -4.00 4.84
C HIS A 13 14.16 -3.46 3.98
N PRO A 14 14.31 -3.43 2.65
CA PRO A 14 13.20 -3.13 1.74
C PRO A 14 12.09 -4.16 1.83
N GLY A 15 10.85 -3.72 1.54
CA GLY A 15 9.75 -4.64 1.26
C GLY A 15 9.77 -5.12 -0.18
N GLU A 16 8.79 -5.94 -0.54
CA GLU A 16 8.62 -6.51 -1.88
C GLU A 16 7.16 -6.54 -2.28
N VAL A 17 6.85 -6.17 -3.52
CA VAL A 17 5.52 -6.38 -4.12
C VAL A 17 5.37 -7.84 -4.49
N VAL A 18 4.43 -8.54 -3.86
CA VAL A 18 4.20 -9.97 -4.10
C VAL A 18 2.94 -10.24 -4.94
N TRP A 19 2.07 -9.25 -5.10
CA TRP A 19 0.86 -9.39 -5.90
C TRP A 19 0.32 -8.01 -6.31
N ILE A 20 -0.29 -7.93 -7.49
CA ILE A 20 -0.92 -6.73 -8.02
C ILE A 20 -2.33 -7.05 -8.51
N GLY A 21 -3.30 -6.22 -8.12
CA GLY A 21 -4.68 -6.32 -8.58
C GLY A 21 -5.25 -4.97 -9.03
N ARG A 22 -6.07 -5.01 -10.08
CA ARG A 22 -6.81 -3.85 -10.57
C ARG A 22 -8.31 -4.13 -10.49
N ARG A 23 -9.07 -3.13 -10.16
CA ARG A 23 -10.52 -3.16 -10.11
C ARG A 23 -11.06 -2.37 -11.30
N PRO A 24 -11.43 -3.01 -12.40
CA PRO A 24 -11.78 -2.30 -13.64
C PRO A 24 -13.06 -1.45 -13.51
N ALA A 25 -13.96 -1.83 -12.60
CA ALA A 25 -15.19 -1.11 -12.34
C ALA A 25 -15.65 -1.31 -10.89
N ARG A 26 -16.61 -0.48 -10.47
CA ARG A 26 -17.27 -0.65 -9.17
C ARG A 26 -17.92 -2.03 -9.09
N ARG A 27 -17.64 -2.79 -8.03
CA ARG A 27 -18.14 -4.15 -7.77
C ARG A 27 -17.66 -5.23 -8.75
N ALA A 28 -16.87 -4.89 -9.76
CA ALA A 28 -16.25 -5.89 -10.62
C ALA A 28 -15.22 -6.72 -9.84
N ASP A 29 -14.96 -7.92 -10.32
CA ASP A 29 -13.90 -8.77 -9.80
C ASP A 29 -12.53 -8.10 -9.98
N VAL A 30 -11.62 -8.41 -9.08
CA VAL A 30 -10.25 -7.92 -9.17
C VAL A 30 -9.49 -8.72 -10.23
N ILE A 31 -8.86 -8.02 -11.14
CA ILE A 31 -8.00 -8.62 -12.17
C ILE A 31 -6.57 -8.65 -11.63
N THR A 32 -6.01 -9.85 -11.47
CA THR A 32 -4.60 -10.03 -11.11
C THR A 32 -3.71 -9.73 -12.31
N CYS A 33 -2.63 -9.00 -12.09
CA CYS A 33 -1.65 -8.68 -13.12
C CYS A 33 -0.21 -8.76 -12.57
N THR A 34 0.75 -8.88 -13.47
CA THR A 34 2.18 -8.95 -13.12
C THR A 34 2.83 -7.57 -13.10
N GLU A 35 2.23 -6.60 -13.77
CA GLU A 35 2.66 -5.20 -13.75
C GLU A 35 1.47 -4.24 -13.85
N ALA A 36 1.68 -3.02 -13.40
CA ALA A 36 0.72 -1.93 -13.52
C ALA A 36 1.44 -0.58 -13.68
N THR A 37 0.83 0.34 -14.40
CA THR A 37 1.33 1.72 -14.52
C THR A 37 0.67 2.58 -13.45
N ALA A 38 1.48 3.26 -12.66
CA ALA A 38 1.03 4.24 -11.69
C ALA A 38 0.96 5.63 -12.35
N LEU A 39 -0.17 6.31 -12.17
CA LEU A 39 -0.47 7.62 -12.77
C LEU A 39 -0.69 8.66 -11.66
N VAL A 40 0.03 9.78 -11.76
CA VAL A 40 -0.11 10.90 -10.81
C VAL A 40 -1.55 11.40 -10.76
N GLY A 41 -2.09 11.57 -9.55
CA GLY A 41 -3.44 12.07 -9.30
C GLY A 41 -4.56 11.05 -9.59
N ARG A 42 -4.23 9.85 -10.06
CA ARG A 42 -5.22 8.82 -10.43
C ARG A 42 -5.04 7.52 -9.65
N GLY A 43 -3.90 6.90 -9.70
CA GLY A 43 -3.63 5.57 -9.13
C GLY A 43 -3.11 4.62 -10.21
N LEU A 44 -3.50 3.36 -10.18
CA LEU A 44 -3.10 2.40 -11.20
C LEU A 44 -3.95 2.54 -12.46
N ASP A 45 -3.30 2.54 -13.61
CA ASP A 45 -4.00 2.55 -14.90
C ASP A 45 -4.89 1.31 -15.04
N GLY A 46 -6.14 1.55 -15.47
CA GLY A 46 -7.16 0.50 -15.54
C GLY A 46 -7.84 0.16 -14.20
N ASP A 47 -7.52 0.83 -13.11
CA ASP A 47 -8.27 0.77 -11.84
C ASP A 47 -9.35 1.87 -11.82
N HIS A 48 -10.51 1.56 -11.23
CA HIS A 48 -11.67 2.47 -11.29
C HIS A 48 -11.65 3.61 -10.25
N TYR A 49 -10.55 3.81 -9.54
CA TYR A 49 -10.48 4.89 -8.57
C TYR A 49 -10.89 6.24 -9.18
N ALA A 50 -11.86 6.89 -8.57
CA ALA A 50 -12.44 8.14 -9.05
C ALA A 50 -12.32 9.31 -8.06
N GLY A 51 -11.46 9.20 -7.04
CA GLY A 51 -11.24 10.26 -6.06
C GLY A 51 -10.53 11.47 -6.68
N ARG A 52 -10.94 12.68 -6.28
CA ARG A 52 -10.38 13.93 -6.83
C ARG A 52 -8.98 14.24 -6.30
N SER A 53 -8.68 13.86 -5.05
CA SER A 53 -7.42 14.20 -4.39
C SER A 53 -6.26 13.25 -4.74
N GLY A 54 -6.54 12.09 -5.33
CA GLY A 54 -5.56 11.03 -5.52
C GLY A 54 -5.08 10.35 -4.23
N SER A 55 -5.51 10.79 -3.06
CA SER A 55 -5.01 10.31 -1.75
C SER A 55 -5.26 8.84 -1.47
N ARG A 56 -6.17 8.22 -2.19
CA ARG A 56 -6.49 6.78 -2.14
C ARG A 56 -6.29 6.13 -3.50
N GLY A 57 -5.46 6.71 -4.34
CA GLY A 57 -5.24 6.24 -5.71
C GLY A 57 -4.69 4.84 -5.78
N VAL A 58 -3.86 4.45 -4.81
CA VAL A 58 -3.33 3.10 -4.66
C VAL A 58 -3.60 2.61 -3.25
N THR A 59 -4.11 1.39 -3.12
CA THR A 59 -4.34 0.73 -1.83
C THR A 59 -3.41 -0.46 -1.67
N LEU A 60 -2.73 -0.54 -0.54
CA LEU A 60 -1.77 -1.59 -0.23
C LEU A 60 -2.27 -2.41 0.96
N VAL A 61 -2.01 -3.71 0.95
CA VAL A 61 -2.21 -4.57 2.12
C VAL A 61 -0.94 -5.36 2.39
N GLN A 62 -0.68 -5.63 3.64
CA GLN A 62 0.50 -6.36 4.08
C GLN A 62 0.32 -7.85 3.87
N ALA A 63 1.28 -8.48 3.18
CA ALA A 63 1.23 -9.91 2.87
C ALA A 63 1.08 -10.78 4.14
N GLU A 64 1.81 -10.44 5.20
CA GLU A 64 1.80 -11.12 6.48
C GLU A 64 0.41 -11.10 7.13
N HIS A 65 -0.38 -10.05 6.88
CA HIS A 65 -1.73 -9.94 7.40
C HIS A 65 -2.73 -10.89 6.72
N LEU A 66 -2.45 -11.39 5.52
CA LEU A 66 -3.33 -12.38 4.87
C LEU A 66 -3.45 -13.65 5.71
N ALA A 67 -2.35 -14.11 6.32
CA ALA A 67 -2.35 -15.22 7.25
C ALA A 67 -3.03 -14.86 8.58
N VAL A 68 -2.82 -13.65 9.10
CA VAL A 68 -3.49 -13.16 10.31
C VAL A 68 -5.01 -13.15 10.12
N LEU A 69 -5.49 -12.62 9.01
CA LEU A 69 -6.93 -12.62 8.67
C LEU A 69 -7.48 -14.04 8.57
N GLY A 70 -6.75 -14.95 7.90
CA GLY A 70 -7.11 -16.35 7.81
C GLY A 70 -7.22 -16.99 9.20
N ALA A 71 -6.25 -16.78 10.08
CA ALA A 71 -6.25 -17.30 11.44
C ALA A 71 -7.45 -16.77 12.26
N LEU A 72 -7.75 -15.47 12.18
CA LEU A 72 -8.89 -14.87 12.87
C LEU A 72 -10.24 -15.40 12.34
N LEU A 73 -10.32 -15.74 11.07
CA LEU A 73 -11.49 -16.33 10.43
C LEU A 73 -11.51 -17.88 10.53
N ARG A 74 -10.49 -18.52 11.15
CA ARG A 74 -10.31 -19.98 11.25
C ARG A 74 -10.32 -20.69 9.91
N ARG A 75 -9.58 -20.15 8.94
CA ARG A 75 -9.40 -20.71 7.60
C ARG A 75 -8.00 -20.41 7.06
N ASP A 76 -7.70 -20.90 5.87
CA ASP A 76 -6.45 -20.61 5.16
C ASP A 76 -6.21 -19.11 5.00
N PRO A 77 -4.97 -18.66 4.71
CA PRO A 77 -4.68 -17.27 4.39
C PRO A 77 -5.66 -16.72 3.36
N VAL A 78 -6.10 -15.48 3.58
CA VAL A 78 -7.12 -14.85 2.72
C VAL A 78 -6.54 -14.55 1.35
N ASP A 79 -7.29 -14.88 0.30
CA ASP A 79 -6.97 -14.48 -1.07
C ASP A 79 -6.99 -12.94 -1.18
N PRO A 80 -5.88 -12.31 -1.61
CA PRO A 80 -5.81 -10.86 -1.72
C PRO A 80 -6.87 -10.26 -2.65
N ALA A 81 -7.34 -10.98 -3.65
CA ALA A 81 -8.41 -10.52 -4.53
C ALA A 81 -9.71 -10.17 -3.78
N LEU A 82 -10.01 -10.90 -2.69
CA LEU A 82 -11.17 -10.65 -1.85
C LEU A 82 -11.10 -9.33 -1.09
N LEU A 83 -9.89 -8.85 -0.79
CA LEU A 83 -9.68 -7.62 -0.05
C LEU A 83 -9.80 -6.37 -0.91
N ARG A 84 -9.82 -6.54 -2.24
CA ARG A 84 -9.97 -5.45 -3.22
C ARG A 84 -8.91 -4.36 -3.06
N ARG A 85 -7.68 -4.75 -2.68
CA ARG A 85 -6.52 -3.87 -2.65
C ARG A 85 -5.75 -3.98 -3.97
N ASN A 86 -4.92 -2.97 -4.25
CA ASN A 86 -4.13 -2.92 -5.48
C ASN A 86 -2.82 -3.69 -5.35
N LEU A 87 -2.11 -3.51 -4.25
CA LEU A 87 -0.80 -4.11 -4.03
C LEU A 87 -0.78 -4.93 -2.74
N VAL A 88 -0.18 -6.10 -2.81
CA VAL A 88 0.22 -6.87 -1.63
C VAL A 88 1.72 -6.72 -1.48
N VAL A 89 2.15 -6.26 -0.32
CA VAL A 89 3.56 -5.97 -0.01
C VAL A 89 3.98 -6.78 1.20
N SER A 90 5.12 -7.49 1.07
CA SER A 90 5.74 -8.23 2.17
C SER A 90 6.98 -7.50 2.72
N GLY A 91 7.39 -7.84 3.92
CA GLY A 91 8.69 -7.50 4.48
C GLY A 91 8.86 -6.07 4.98
N VAL A 92 7.82 -5.24 4.94
CA VAL A 92 7.84 -3.88 5.49
C VAL A 92 6.54 -3.60 6.23
N ASN A 93 6.62 -2.95 7.38
CA ASN A 93 5.40 -2.49 8.07
C ASN A 93 4.78 -1.31 7.29
N LEU A 94 3.68 -1.56 6.60
CA LEU A 94 3.02 -0.54 5.78
C LEU A 94 2.58 0.68 6.58
N LEU A 95 2.17 0.52 7.84
CA LEU A 95 1.76 1.66 8.67
C LEU A 95 2.93 2.60 8.98
N ALA A 96 4.17 2.09 8.98
CA ALA A 96 5.36 2.92 9.13
C ALA A 96 5.63 3.82 7.91
N LEU A 97 4.99 3.52 6.78
CA LEU A 97 5.06 4.34 5.55
C LEU A 97 4.04 5.49 5.52
N LYS A 98 3.19 5.61 6.53
CA LYS A 98 2.26 6.74 6.62
C LYS A 98 3.03 8.06 6.70
N GLY A 99 2.72 8.99 5.79
CA GLY A 99 3.42 10.27 5.69
C GLY A 99 4.81 10.19 5.08
N GLN A 100 5.24 8.99 4.67
CA GLN A 100 6.54 8.75 4.06
C GLN A 100 6.38 8.56 2.55
N ARG A 101 7.39 8.97 1.79
CA ARG A 101 7.52 8.59 0.38
C ARG A 101 8.28 7.30 0.28
N PHE A 102 7.91 6.48 -0.69
CA PHE A 102 8.58 5.23 -0.99
C PHE A 102 8.54 4.94 -2.48
N ARG A 103 9.61 4.34 -2.96
CA ARG A 103 9.73 3.95 -4.37
C ARG A 103 9.35 2.49 -4.55
N ILE A 104 8.59 2.22 -5.61
CA ILE A 104 8.29 0.87 -6.10
C ILE A 104 8.54 0.87 -7.62
N GLY A 105 9.48 0.07 -8.10
CA GLY A 105 9.87 0.10 -9.50
C GLY A 105 10.34 1.50 -9.92
N THR A 106 9.72 2.10 -10.92
CA THR A 106 9.99 3.47 -11.36
C THR A 106 9.01 4.50 -10.79
N ALA A 107 8.01 4.08 -10.03
CA ALA A 107 7.04 4.97 -9.40
C ALA A 107 7.48 5.39 -7.99
N VAL A 108 7.05 6.58 -7.57
CA VAL A 108 7.17 7.05 -6.19
C VAL A 108 5.76 7.30 -5.65
N LEU A 109 5.46 6.69 -4.52
CA LEU A 109 4.20 6.83 -3.81
C LEU A 109 4.42 7.53 -2.45
N GLU A 110 3.35 8.06 -1.89
CA GLU A 110 3.33 8.61 -0.53
C GLU A 110 2.17 7.97 0.25
N GLY A 111 2.46 7.42 1.41
CA GLY A 111 1.45 6.87 2.31
C GLY A 111 0.59 7.99 2.90
N THR A 112 -0.71 7.95 2.65
CA THR A 112 -1.64 9.02 3.08
C THR A 112 -2.37 8.70 4.38
N GLY A 113 -2.49 7.43 4.72
CA GLY A 113 -3.11 6.98 5.96
C GLY A 113 -3.60 5.54 5.90
N PRO A 114 -4.04 4.98 7.05
CA PRO A 114 -4.60 3.64 7.06
C PRO A 114 -5.77 3.52 6.09
N CYS A 115 -5.85 2.38 5.39
CA CYS A 115 -7.01 2.03 4.58
C CYS A 115 -8.04 1.35 5.47
N PRO A 116 -9.18 1.99 5.81
CA PRO A 116 -10.17 1.35 6.65
C PRO A 116 -10.88 0.22 5.91
N PRO A 117 -11.42 -0.78 6.63
CA PRO A 117 -12.35 -1.72 6.04
C PRO A 117 -13.65 -1.02 5.61
N CYS A 118 -14.37 -1.61 4.68
CA CYS A 118 -15.72 -1.17 4.30
C CYS A 118 -16.70 -2.34 4.47
N SER A 119 -18.00 -2.06 4.39
CA SER A 119 -19.04 -3.09 4.48
C SER A 119 -18.86 -4.25 3.50
N ARG A 120 -18.19 -4.00 2.38
CA ARG A 120 -17.84 -5.02 1.40
C ARG A 120 -16.97 -6.15 2.02
N MET A 121 -16.20 -5.86 3.06
CA MET A 121 -15.40 -6.88 3.74
C MET A 121 -16.27 -7.89 4.49
N GLU A 122 -17.41 -7.46 5.02
CA GLU A 122 -18.40 -8.37 5.59
C GLU A 122 -19.03 -9.28 4.51
N GLU A 123 -19.30 -8.73 3.32
CA GLU A 123 -19.84 -9.49 2.21
C GLU A 123 -18.85 -10.54 1.67
N THR A 124 -17.58 -10.15 1.50
CA THR A 124 -16.57 -11.02 0.86
C THR A 124 -15.92 -12.01 1.82
N LEU A 125 -15.77 -11.65 3.10
CA LEU A 125 -15.11 -12.47 4.11
C LEU A 125 -16.11 -13.24 4.99
N GLY A 126 -17.39 -12.84 4.98
CA GLY A 126 -18.42 -13.44 5.81
C GLY A 126 -18.57 -12.72 7.16
N LEU A 127 -19.37 -13.31 8.04
CA LEU A 127 -19.68 -12.73 9.35
C LEU A 127 -18.43 -12.40 10.15
N GLY A 128 -18.32 -11.15 10.58
CA GLY A 128 -17.17 -10.62 11.31
C GLY A 128 -16.02 -10.17 10.43
N GLY A 129 -16.14 -10.27 9.11
CA GLY A 129 -15.10 -9.87 8.16
C GLY A 129 -14.68 -8.42 8.29
N TYR A 130 -15.63 -7.52 8.57
CA TYR A 130 -15.30 -6.13 8.85
C TYR A 130 -14.41 -5.97 10.09
N ASN A 131 -14.75 -6.65 11.18
CA ASN A 131 -14.01 -6.53 12.43
C ASN A 131 -12.60 -7.12 12.37
N VAL A 132 -12.41 -8.26 11.72
CA VAL A 132 -11.06 -8.86 11.58
C VAL A 132 -10.15 -8.00 10.71
N MET A 133 -10.70 -7.22 9.80
CA MET A 133 -9.94 -6.29 8.96
C MET A 133 -9.47 -5.03 9.71
N ARG A 134 -10.07 -4.66 10.83
CA ARG A 134 -9.67 -3.47 11.58
C ARG A 134 -8.22 -3.59 12.06
N GLY A 135 -7.40 -2.62 11.70
CA GLY A 135 -5.95 -2.65 11.94
C GLY A 135 -5.14 -3.48 10.92
N HIS A 136 -5.80 -4.26 10.06
CA HIS A 136 -5.16 -5.12 9.08
C HIS A 136 -5.54 -4.78 7.63
N ALA A 137 -6.28 -3.71 7.42
CA ALA A 137 -6.84 -3.38 6.11
C ALA A 137 -5.85 -2.65 5.18
N GLY A 138 -4.66 -2.31 5.67
CA GLY A 138 -3.57 -1.78 4.88
C GLY A 138 -3.43 -0.26 4.88
N LEU A 139 -2.82 0.26 3.82
CA LEU A 139 -2.43 1.65 3.65
C LEU A 139 -3.01 2.21 2.35
N ASN A 140 -3.50 3.44 2.42
CA ASN A 140 -3.78 4.26 1.24
C ASN A 140 -2.51 5.00 0.84
N ALA A 141 -2.30 5.18 -0.46
CA ALA A 141 -1.20 5.97 -0.99
C ALA A 141 -1.65 6.80 -2.20
N ARG A 142 -0.94 7.90 -2.42
CA ARG A 142 -1.02 8.69 -3.66
C ARG A 142 0.21 8.43 -4.51
N VAL A 143 0.07 8.58 -5.81
CA VAL A 143 1.20 8.55 -6.74
C VAL A 143 1.81 9.94 -6.80
N VAL A 144 3.08 10.07 -6.41
CA VAL A 144 3.86 11.31 -6.47
C VAL A 144 4.59 11.41 -7.81
N THR A 145 5.21 10.32 -8.23
CA THR A 145 5.87 10.18 -9.54
C THR A 145 5.30 8.95 -10.22
N GLY A 146 4.80 9.11 -11.43
CA GLY A 146 4.29 8.00 -12.24
C GLY A 146 5.40 7.04 -12.65
N GLY A 147 5.03 5.81 -12.94
CA GLY A 147 5.98 4.78 -13.35
C GLY A 147 5.36 3.40 -13.39
N ILE A 148 6.18 2.41 -13.65
CA ILE A 148 5.77 1.01 -13.74
C ILE A 148 6.13 0.29 -12.44
N ILE A 149 5.16 -0.47 -11.92
CA ILE A 149 5.28 -1.34 -10.76
C ILE A 149 5.12 -2.77 -11.23
N ARG A 150 6.02 -3.66 -10.82
CA ARG A 150 5.99 -5.10 -11.15
C ARG A 150 5.99 -5.94 -9.89
N VAL A 151 5.40 -7.11 -9.98
CA VAL A 151 5.58 -8.15 -8.96
C VAL A 151 7.08 -8.46 -8.85
N GLY A 152 7.59 -8.50 -7.61
CA GLY A 152 9.03 -8.65 -7.33
C GLY A 152 9.77 -7.34 -7.11
N ASP A 153 9.18 -6.19 -7.43
CA ASP A 153 9.81 -4.89 -7.19
C ASP A 153 9.98 -4.63 -5.68
N ALA A 154 11.13 -4.06 -5.33
CA ALA A 154 11.40 -3.63 -3.97
C ALA A 154 10.54 -2.42 -3.60
N VAL A 155 10.10 -2.38 -2.36
CA VAL A 155 9.44 -1.23 -1.73
C VAL A 155 10.46 -0.55 -0.83
N VAL A 156 10.96 0.61 -1.25
CA VAL A 156 12.09 1.30 -0.61
C VAL A 156 11.63 2.66 -0.11
N PRO A 157 11.65 2.92 1.20
CA PRO A 157 11.41 4.25 1.74
C PRO A 157 12.39 5.25 1.13
N VAL A 158 11.89 6.39 0.65
CA VAL A 158 12.72 7.51 0.22
C VAL A 158 12.90 8.39 1.44
N LEU A 159 14.07 8.31 2.06
CA LEU A 159 14.43 9.22 3.13
C LEU A 159 14.40 10.63 2.57
N ALA A 160 13.72 11.56 3.24
CA ALA A 160 13.84 12.97 2.93
C ALA A 160 15.32 13.31 3.00
N GLU A 161 15.92 13.72 1.89
CA GLU A 161 17.19 14.41 1.93
C GLU A 161 16.96 15.60 2.85
N ILE A 162 17.55 15.56 4.04
CA ILE A 162 17.62 16.72 4.90
C ILE A 162 18.40 17.70 4.06
N ASP A 163 17.76 18.82 3.68
CA ASP A 163 18.42 19.96 3.04
C ASP A 163 19.64 20.37 3.87
N ARG A 164 20.78 19.76 3.60
CA ARG A 164 22.09 20.13 4.15
C ARG A 164 22.81 21.11 3.23
N GLU A 165 22.09 21.84 2.44
CA GLU A 165 22.63 22.96 1.67
C GLU A 165 21.94 24.26 2.05
N GLU A 166 22.16 24.76 3.26
CA GLU A 166 22.12 26.21 3.54
C GLU A 166 22.70 26.47 4.93
N THR A 167 24.01 26.38 5.07
CA THR A 167 24.76 27.18 6.08
C THR A 167 26.26 27.12 5.80
N PHE A 168 26.66 27.65 4.65
CA PHE A 168 28.06 28.11 4.52
C PHE A 168 28.08 29.33 3.64
N THR A 169 27.63 30.47 4.16
CA THR A 169 28.07 31.79 3.72
C THR A 169 27.83 32.78 4.85
N ARG A 170 28.83 32.91 5.73
CA ARG A 170 29.40 34.17 6.26
C ARG A 170 30.52 33.91 7.22
#